data_9ea70165dfbdb19677c08474e5f5b9db
#
_entry.id   9ea70165dfbdb19677c08474e5f5b9db
#
_cell.length_a   1.000
_cell.length_b   1.000
_cell.length_c   1.000
_cell.angle_alpha   90.00
_cell.angle_beta   90.00
_cell.angle_gamma   90.00
#
_symmetry.space_group_name_H-M   'P 1'
#
loop_
_entity.id
_entity.type
_entity.pdbx_description
1 polymer ?
#
loop_
_entity_poly.entity_id
_entity_poly.type
_entity_poly.pdbx_seq_one_letter_code
_entity_poly.pdbx_strand_id
1 'polypeptide(L)'
;MRKTFICSLCHNGILGGALYLEETSVTYKTNKLTVDKAYRNLVLPFDKIAELTWKWVVFPVAIFQMKNGTEYKFMVFNKRRFNKYYHHTDK
;
A
#
# COMPACT_ATOMS: atom_id res chain seq x y z
N MET A 1 16.77 -1.99 -0.19
CA MET A 1 16.68 -0.66 -0.80
C MET A 1 15.23 -0.17 -0.81
N ARG A 2 14.99 1.05 -0.34
CA ARG A 2 13.62 1.59 -0.20
C ARG A 2 13.19 2.31 -1.47
N LYS A 3 11.99 2.00 -1.95
CA LYS A 3 11.36 2.71 -3.06
C LYS A 3 10.12 3.43 -2.55
N THR A 4 9.93 4.67 -2.98
CA THR A 4 8.85 5.52 -2.51
C THR A 4 7.83 5.75 -3.62
N PHE A 5 6.55 5.63 -3.28
CA PHE A 5 5.44 5.86 -4.21
C PHE A 5 4.41 6.78 -3.56
N ILE A 6 3.94 7.76 -4.31
CA ILE A 6 2.83 8.60 -3.85
C ILE A 6 1.55 7.79 -3.97
N CYS A 7 0.77 7.76 -2.90
CA CYS A 7 -0.46 6.99 -2.88
C CYS A 7 -1.51 7.63 -1.97
N SER A 8 -2.71 7.06 -1.99
CA SER A 8 -3.78 7.44 -1.07
C SER A 8 -4.41 6.17 -0.50
N LEU A 9 -4.53 6.13 0.81
CA LEU A 9 -5.23 5.03 1.49
C LEU A 9 -6.74 5.23 1.33
N CYS A 10 -7.43 4.19 0.86
CA CYS A 10 -8.88 4.20 0.72
C CYS A 10 -9.51 3.59 1.98
N HIS A 11 -9.79 4.41 2.97
CA HIS A 11 -10.40 3.99 4.22
C HIS A 11 -11.25 5.14 4.77
N ASN A 12 -12.57 5.00 4.70
CA ASN A 12 -13.52 6.06 5.08
C ASN A 12 -13.21 7.38 4.36
N GLY A 13 -12.85 7.28 3.09
CA GLY A 13 -12.42 8.41 2.29
C GLY A 13 -11.04 8.17 1.68
N ILE A 14 -10.45 9.21 1.15
CA ILE A 14 -9.14 9.15 0.50
C ILE A 14 -8.13 9.88 1.37
N LEU A 15 -7.16 9.15 1.91
CA LEU A 15 -6.16 9.66 2.83
C LEU A 15 -4.78 9.66 2.16
N GLY A 16 -4.35 10.82 1.69
CA GLY A 16 -3.08 10.97 0.99
C GLY A 16 -1.87 10.64 1.85
N GLY A 17 -0.85 10.06 1.25
CA GLY A 17 0.37 9.70 1.94
C GLY A 17 1.37 9.09 0.98
N ALA A 18 2.25 8.24 1.49
CA ALA A 18 3.27 7.57 0.69
C ALA A 18 3.36 6.09 1.04
N LEU A 19 3.58 5.27 0.02
CA LEU A 19 3.94 3.88 0.19
C LEU A 19 5.44 3.72 0.03
N TYR A 20 6.05 2.99 0.94
CA TYR A 20 7.46 2.66 0.88
C TYR A 20 7.58 1.17 0.65
N LEU A 21 8.18 0.80 -0.47
CA LEU A 21 8.46 -0.60 -0.77
C LEU A 21 9.83 -0.92 -0.22
N GLU A 22 9.86 -1.71 0.85
CA GLU A 22 11.08 -2.04 1.57
C GLU A 22 11.45 -3.50 1.32
N GLU A 23 12.55 -3.98 1.89
CA GLU A 23 13.03 -5.33 1.60
C GLU A 23 12.09 -6.43 2.07
N THR A 24 11.40 -6.20 3.20
CA THR A 24 10.55 -7.21 3.81
C THR A 24 9.10 -6.78 3.98
N SER A 25 8.76 -5.56 3.57
CA SER A 25 7.42 -5.04 3.82
C SER A 25 7.03 -3.92 2.87
N VAL A 26 5.74 -3.65 2.83
CA VAL A 26 5.17 -2.44 2.24
C VAL A 26 4.69 -1.58 3.40
N THR A 27 5.14 -0.33 3.47
CA THR A 27 4.79 0.57 4.56
C THR A 27 4.07 1.80 4.04
N TYR A 28 2.91 2.11 4.62
CA TYR A 28 2.19 3.33 4.32
C TYR A 28 2.40 4.33 5.45
N LYS A 29 2.73 5.57 5.11
CA LYS A 29 2.91 6.65 6.09
C LYS A 29 2.20 7.91 5.64
N THR A 30 1.62 8.62 6.59
CA THR A 30 1.02 9.93 6.37
C THR A 30 1.27 10.81 7.59
N ASN A 31 1.41 12.11 7.36
CA ASN A 31 1.56 13.09 8.43
C ASN A 31 0.24 13.78 8.80
N LYS A 32 -0.86 13.36 8.19
CA LYS A 32 -2.16 14.00 8.43
C LYS A 32 -2.70 13.63 9.80
N LEU A 33 -2.90 14.63 10.65
CA LEU A 33 -3.40 14.41 12.01
C LEU A 33 -4.86 13.99 12.06
N THR A 34 -5.61 14.21 10.98
CA THR A 34 -6.99 13.78 10.87
C THR A 34 -7.14 12.28 10.63
N VAL A 35 -6.05 11.60 10.31
CA VAL A 35 -6.06 10.17 10.09
C VAL A 35 -5.90 9.46 11.42
N ASP A 36 -6.66 8.39 11.65
CA ASP A 36 -6.52 7.57 12.84
C ASP A 36 -5.08 7.11 13.02
N LYS A 37 -4.64 7.13 14.26
CA LYS A 37 -3.25 6.81 14.59
C LYS A 37 -2.82 5.45 14.04
N ALA A 38 -3.73 4.48 14.03
CA ALA A 38 -3.46 3.15 13.50
C ALA A 38 -3.13 3.14 12.00
N TYR A 39 -3.60 4.16 11.26
CA TYR A 39 -3.39 4.24 9.82
C TYR A 39 -2.32 5.24 9.41
N ARG A 40 -1.67 5.91 10.37
CA ARG A 40 -0.60 6.86 10.04
C ARG A 40 0.71 6.16 9.70
N ASN A 41 0.87 4.93 10.16
CA ASN A 41 2.07 4.14 9.91
C ASN A 41 1.66 2.67 9.84
N LEU A 42 1.30 2.21 8.64
CA LEU A 42 0.91 0.83 8.42
C LEU A 42 2.07 0.05 7.82
N VAL A 43 2.45 -1.03 8.47
CA VAL A 43 3.48 -1.93 7.97
C VAL A 43 2.82 -3.23 7.55
N LEU A 44 2.99 -3.59 6.26
CA LEU A 44 2.44 -4.82 5.70
C LEU A 44 3.60 -5.74 5.34
N PRO A 45 3.99 -6.65 6.24
CA PRO A 45 5.09 -7.59 5.94
C PRO A 45 4.71 -8.50 4.78
N PHE A 46 5.64 -8.75 3.87
CA PHE A 46 5.37 -9.59 2.70
C PHE A 46 4.86 -10.97 3.08
N ASP A 47 5.38 -11.55 4.15
CA ASP A 47 4.97 -12.88 4.60
C ASP A 47 3.55 -12.91 5.19
N LYS A 48 2.97 -11.75 5.45
CA LYS A 48 1.59 -11.63 5.93
C LYS A 48 0.61 -11.25 4.83
N ILE A 49 1.10 -10.95 3.63
CA ILE A 49 0.26 -10.60 2.49
C ILE A 49 -0.10 -11.88 1.74
N ALA A 50 -1.39 -12.21 1.69
CA ALA A 50 -1.86 -13.37 0.96
C ALA A 50 -1.89 -13.11 -0.54
N GLU A 51 -2.32 -11.93 -0.94
CA GLU A 51 -2.50 -11.60 -2.35
C GLU A 51 -2.49 -10.09 -2.57
N LEU A 52 -1.94 -9.67 -3.70
CA LEU A 52 -2.07 -8.31 -4.20
C LEU A 52 -2.86 -8.35 -5.49
N THR A 53 -3.99 -7.66 -5.52
CA THR A 53 -4.80 -7.52 -6.73
C THR A 53 -4.94 -6.05 -7.09
N TRP A 54 -5.32 -5.78 -8.32
CA TRP A 54 -5.49 -4.42 -8.81
C TRP A 54 -6.91 -4.23 -9.31
N LYS A 55 -7.48 -3.08 -8.97
CA LYS A 55 -8.78 -2.67 -9.45
C LYS A 55 -8.66 -1.28 -10.05
N TRP A 56 -9.23 -1.09 -11.21
CA TRP A 56 -9.24 0.22 -11.86
C TRP A 56 -10.56 0.92 -11.51
N VAL A 57 -10.45 2.07 -10.86
CA VAL A 57 -11.61 2.93 -10.59
C VAL A 57 -11.41 4.21 -11.37
N VAL A 58 -10.96 5.29 -10.75
CA VAL A 58 -10.48 6.48 -11.47
C VAL A 58 -8.97 6.34 -11.66
N PHE A 59 -8.31 5.74 -10.69
CA PHE A 59 -6.89 5.44 -10.70
C PHE A 59 -6.69 3.97 -10.34
N PRO A 60 -5.50 3.40 -10.60
CA PRO A 60 -5.21 2.03 -10.17
C PRO A 60 -5.26 1.92 -8.65
N VAL A 61 -6.01 0.95 -8.16
CA VAL A 61 -6.13 0.68 -6.71
C VAL A 61 -5.50 -0.66 -6.42
N ALA A 62 -4.45 -0.66 -5.59
CA ALA A 62 -3.81 -1.88 -5.12
C ALA A 62 -4.58 -2.40 -3.91
N ILE A 63 -4.98 -3.65 -3.95
CA ILE A 63 -5.71 -4.30 -2.87
C ILE A 63 -4.83 -5.36 -2.26
N PHE A 64 -4.34 -5.10 -1.05
CA PHE A 64 -3.53 -6.05 -0.29
C PHE A 64 -4.42 -6.85 0.61
N GLN A 65 -4.60 -8.13 0.28
CA GLN A 65 -5.34 -9.03 1.13
C GLN A 65 -4.38 -9.77 2.05
N MET A 66 -4.56 -9.57 3.34
CA MET A 66 -3.69 -10.15 4.35
C MET A 66 -4.14 -11.57 4.69
N LYS A 67 -3.22 -12.38 5.20
CA LYS A 67 -3.51 -13.76 5.56
C LYS A 67 -4.51 -13.89 6.70
N ASN A 68 -4.65 -12.85 7.51
CA ASN A 68 -5.62 -12.82 8.61
C ASN A 68 -7.02 -12.38 8.17
N GLY A 69 -7.23 -12.12 6.87
CA GLY A 69 -8.51 -11.68 6.33
C GLY A 69 -8.67 -10.19 6.20
N THR A 70 -7.75 -9.40 6.73
CA THR A 70 -7.79 -7.94 6.61
C THR A 70 -7.44 -7.53 5.18
N GLU A 71 -8.10 -6.47 4.70
CA GLU A 71 -7.87 -5.96 3.34
C GLU A 71 -7.54 -4.48 3.42
N TYR A 72 -6.48 -4.07 2.72
CA TYR A 72 -6.07 -2.67 2.63
C TYR A 72 -6.06 -2.25 1.17
N LYS A 73 -6.65 -1.08 0.89
CA LYS A 73 -6.76 -0.54 -0.46
C LYS A 73 -5.99 0.76 -0.55
N PHE A 74 -5.08 0.84 -1.52
CA PHE A 74 -4.29 2.04 -1.77
C PHE A 74 -4.42 2.45 -3.23
N MET A 75 -4.73 3.71 -3.46
CA MET A 75 -4.71 4.28 -4.80
C MET A 75 -3.26 4.66 -5.11
N VAL A 76 -2.61 3.90 -6.00
CA VAL A 76 -1.20 4.07 -6.32
C VAL A 76 -1.08 4.73 -7.69
N PHE A 77 -0.51 5.94 -7.74
CA PHE A 77 -0.50 6.72 -8.97
C PHE A 77 0.50 6.21 -10.00
N ASN A 78 1.50 5.43 -9.61
CA ASN A 78 2.45 4.83 -10.54
C ASN A 78 2.41 3.31 -10.43
N LYS A 79 1.29 2.72 -10.88
CA LYS A 79 1.07 1.28 -10.81
C LYS A 79 2.17 0.47 -11.48
N ARG A 80 2.58 0.89 -12.69
CA ARG A 80 3.56 0.13 -13.48
C ARG A 80 4.89 0.01 -12.75
N ARG A 81 5.38 1.13 -12.21
CA ARG A 81 6.62 1.14 -11.46
C ARG A 81 6.50 0.35 -10.17
N PHE A 82 5.38 0.54 -9.44
CA PHE A 82 5.14 -0.17 -8.19
C PHE A 82 5.10 -1.67 -8.42
N ASN A 83 4.32 -2.11 -9.41
CA ASN A 83 4.16 -3.52 -9.73
C ASN A 83 5.48 -4.18 -10.12
N LYS A 84 6.29 -3.46 -10.90
CA LYS A 84 7.62 -3.92 -11.29
C LYS A 84 8.50 -4.22 -10.08
N TYR A 85 8.60 -3.29 -9.15
CA TYR A 85 9.45 -3.47 -7.97
C TYR A 85 8.83 -4.41 -6.94
N TYR A 86 7.52 -4.40 -6.79
CA TYR A 86 6.85 -5.29 -5.86
C TYR A 86 7.08 -6.75 -6.21
N HIS A 87 6.84 -7.13 -7.46
CA HIS A 87 7.02 -8.51 -7.88
C HIS A 87 8.48 -8.93 -7.90
N HIS A 88 9.38 -7.99 -8.09
CA HIS A 88 10.81 -8.28 -8.05
C HIS A 88 11.28 -8.52 -6.61
N THR A 89 10.72 -7.79 -5.64
CA THR A 89 11.14 -7.86 -4.25
C THR A 89 10.48 -9.01 -3.49
N ASP A 90 9.25 -9.36 -3.87
CA ASP A 90 8.41 -10.33 -3.17
C ASP A 90 8.84 -11.78 -3.39
N LYS A 91 9.92 -12.00 -4.06
CA LYS A 91 10.39 -13.37 -4.32
C LYS A 91 11.35 -13.87 -3.25
#